data_a5c232558cfda759513519d5c9629cf5
#
_entry.id   a5c232558cfda759513519d5c9629cf5
#
_cell.length_a   1.000
_cell.length_b   1.000
_cell.length_c   1.000
_cell.angle_alpha   90.00
_cell.angle_beta   90.00
_cell.angle_gamma   90.00
#
_symmetry.space_group_name_H-M   'P 1'
#
loop_
_entity.id
_entity.type
_entity.pdbx_description
1 polymer ?
#
loop_
_entity_poly.entity_id
_entity_poly.type
_entity_poly.pdbx_seq_one_letter_code
_entity_poly.pdbx_strand_id
1 'polypeptide(L)'
;SAMRNIDFDLGFTINRTLLSKRLSYIYSDNDNVIIADAIGNKMDVKVKLRVTRNELEQLPVTKITNPTHPNPIEEEVLYKNCLHIIEPDKKKLEAKMKDKFVTISVFQNGKVLFSSIDFTIQKKYYSWFIDLIAKIEHDIKPPVLPKKTFLVGKNSQKSKLMI
;
A
#
# COMPACT_ATOMS: atom_id res chain seq x y z
N SER A 1 2.42 17.96 -3.44
CA SER A 1 2.97 16.97 -4.35
C SER A 1 1.92 15.94 -4.71
N ALA A 2 2.04 15.41 -5.91
CA ALA A 2 1.10 14.41 -6.40
C ALA A 2 1.31 13.08 -5.69
N MET A 3 0.24 12.33 -5.50
CA MET A 3 0.32 10.98 -4.97
C MET A 3 1.03 10.07 -5.97
N ARG A 4 1.87 9.20 -5.47
CA ARG A 4 2.53 8.19 -6.28
C ARG A 4 1.77 6.89 -6.17
N ASN A 5 1.38 6.36 -7.31
CA ASN A 5 0.63 5.12 -7.37
C ASN A 5 1.45 4.05 -8.07
N ILE A 6 1.50 2.88 -7.49
CA ILE A 6 2.04 1.69 -8.14
C ILE A 6 0.99 0.60 -8.06
N ASP A 7 0.99 -0.30 -9.00
CA ASP A 7 0.15 -1.47 -8.97
C ASP A 7 1.00 -2.72 -9.23
N PHE A 8 0.60 -3.81 -8.65
CA PHE A 8 1.27 -5.08 -8.83
C PHE A 8 0.30 -6.22 -8.54
N ASP A 9 0.71 -7.43 -8.80
CA ASP A 9 -0.12 -8.60 -8.62
C ASP A 9 0.55 -9.56 -7.62
N LEU A 10 -0.21 -10.07 -6.68
CA LEU A 10 0.30 -11.02 -5.70
C LEU A 10 0.53 -12.41 -6.31
N GLY A 11 -0.08 -12.68 -7.45
CA GLY A 11 0.05 -13.97 -8.10
C GLY A 11 -0.95 -15.03 -7.60
N PHE A 12 -1.87 -14.66 -6.74
CA PHE A 12 -2.92 -15.56 -6.25
C PHE A 12 -4.17 -14.78 -5.90
N THR A 13 -5.30 -15.46 -5.87
CA THR A 13 -6.57 -14.84 -5.50
C THR A 13 -6.71 -14.75 -3.99
N ILE A 14 -7.44 -13.75 -3.52
CA ILE A 14 -7.59 -13.44 -2.11
C ILE A 14 -9.03 -13.67 -1.69
N ASN A 15 -9.21 -14.25 -0.50
CA ASN A 15 -10.49 -14.18 0.19
C ASN A 15 -10.52 -12.87 1.00
N ARG A 16 -11.31 -11.91 0.56
CA ARG A 16 -11.35 -10.57 1.17
C ARG A 16 -11.78 -10.59 2.62
N THR A 17 -12.74 -11.44 2.96
CA THR A 17 -13.23 -11.55 4.34
C THR A 17 -12.12 -12.08 5.25
N LEU A 18 -11.38 -13.08 4.81
CA LEU A 18 -10.28 -13.63 5.59
C LEU A 18 -9.14 -12.62 5.72
N LEU A 19 -8.83 -11.90 4.66
CA LEU A 19 -7.81 -10.86 4.69
C LEU A 19 -8.19 -9.76 5.69
N SER A 20 -9.40 -9.27 5.61
CA SER A 20 -9.89 -8.24 6.51
C SER A 20 -9.86 -8.68 7.96
N LYS A 21 -10.35 -9.89 8.25
CA LYS A 21 -10.34 -10.42 9.61
C LYS A 21 -8.92 -10.58 10.13
N ARG A 22 -8.03 -11.12 9.31
CA ARG A 22 -6.65 -11.36 9.73
C ARG A 22 -5.92 -10.06 10.04
N LEU A 23 -6.05 -9.08 9.17
CA LEU A 23 -5.43 -7.77 9.37
C LEU A 23 -6.02 -7.06 10.58
N SER A 24 -7.33 -7.11 10.75
CA SER A 24 -8.00 -6.49 11.89
C SER A 24 -7.55 -7.13 13.21
N TYR A 25 -7.31 -8.42 13.20
CA TYR A 25 -6.82 -9.11 14.39
C TYR A 25 -5.37 -8.72 14.72
N ILE A 26 -4.50 -8.73 13.71
CA ILE A 26 -3.08 -8.38 13.90
C ILE A 26 -2.90 -6.94 14.37
N TYR A 27 -3.69 -6.03 13.83
CA TYR A 27 -3.54 -4.60 14.10
C TYR A 27 -4.63 -4.00 14.99
N SER A 28 -5.30 -4.82 15.79
CA SER A 28 -6.39 -4.36 16.66
C SER A 28 -5.98 -3.26 17.62
N ASP A 29 -4.74 -3.27 18.08
CA ASP A 29 -4.25 -2.30 19.04
C ASP A 29 -3.33 -1.24 18.40
N ASN A 30 -3.33 -1.13 17.08
CA ASN A 30 -2.46 -0.19 16.39
C ASN A 30 -3.28 0.90 15.72
N ASP A 31 -3.30 2.08 16.33
CA ASP A 31 -4.06 3.23 15.82
C ASP A 31 -3.52 3.80 14.51
N ASN A 32 -2.31 3.41 14.11
CA ASN A 32 -1.71 3.88 12.87
C ASN A 32 -2.08 3.01 11.67
N VAL A 33 -2.77 1.90 11.90
CA VAL A 33 -3.22 1.01 10.84
C VAL A 33 -4.75 0.95 10.85
N ILE A 34 -5.36 1.36 9.76
CA ILE A 34 -6.81 1.38 9.63
C ILE A 34 -7.19 0.39 8.54
N ILE A 35 -8.02 -0.57 8.89
CA ILE A 35 -8.51 -1.56 7.93
C ILE A 35 -9.94 -1.17 7.54
N ALA A 36 -10.14 -0.94 6.26
CA ALA A 36 -11.46 -0.65 5.73
C ALA A 36 -11.92 -1.82 4.88
N ASP A 37 -12.99 -2.47 5.36
CA ASP A 37 -13.54 -3.60 4.67
C ASP A 37 -14.24 -3.22 3.40
N ALA A 38 -14.28 -4.14 2.49
CA ALA A 38 -15.14 -4.02 1.34
C ALA A 38 -16.59 -4.19 1.81
N ILE A 39 -17.35 -3.11 1.77
CA ILE A 39 -18.76 -3.14 2.12
C ILE A 39 -19.58 -3.03 0.84
N GLY A 40 -20.52 -3.91 0.69
CA GLY A 40 -21.40 -3.91 -0.47
C GLY A 40 -20.66 -4.39 -1.72
N ASN A 41 -20.70 -3.60 -2.78
CA ASN A 41 -20.12 -3.98 -4.07
C ASN A 41 -18.63 -3.68 -4.21
N LYS A 42 -17.99 -3.22 -3.17
CA LYS A 42 -16.55 -2.94 -3.26
C LYS A 42 -15.79 -4.25 -3.35
N MET A 43 -14.81 -4.26 -4.22
CA MET A 43 -14.04 -5.46 -4.53
C MET A 43 -12.68 -5.49 -3.85
N ASP A 44 -12.39 -4.51 -3.00
CA ASP A 44 -11.10 -4.38 -2.35
C ASP A 44 -11.18 -4.28 -0.84
N VAL A 45 -10.10 -4.64 -0.19
CA VAL A 45 -9.83 -4.34 1.21
C VAL A 45 -8.80 -3.23 1.23
N LYS A 46 -9.08 -2.15 1.92
CA LYS A 46 -8.13 -1.03 2.02
C LYS A 46 -7.41 -1.07 3.35
N VAL A 47 -6.10 -0.94 3.28
CA VAL A 47 -5.24 -0.77 4.45
C VAL A 47 -4.68 0.64 4.38
N LYS A 48 -4.98 1.45 5.40
CA LYS A 48 -4.45 2.79 5.49
C LYS A 48 -3.42 2.83 6.60
N LEU A 49 -2.22 3.25 6.28
CA LEU A 49 -1.14 3.36 7.21
C LEU A 49 -0.85 4.83 7.46
N ARG A 50 -0.98 5.25 8.69
CA ARG A 50 -0.73 6.65 9.04
C ARG A 50 0.76 6.92 8.94
N VAL A 51 1.11 7.93 8.18
CA VAL A 51 2.47 8.40 8.09
C VAL A 51 2.67 9.38 9.25
N THR A 52 3.60 9.07 10.13
CA THR A 52 3.82 9.90 11.30
C THR A 52 4.51 11.21 10.91
N ARG A 53 4.34 12.22 11.75
CA ARG A 53 5.01 13.50 11.54
C ARG A 53 6.53 13.31 11.50
N ASN A 54 7.06 12.46 12.36
CA ASN A 54 8.49 12.17 12.37
C ASN A 54 8.97 11.57 11.06
N GLU A 55 8.21 10.65 10.48
CA GLU A 55 8.54 10.08 9.19
C GLU A 55 8.55 11.14 8.09
N LEU A 56 7.59 12.06 8.10
CA LEU A 56 7.54 13.16 7.14
C LEU A 56 8.72 14.09 7.30
N GLU A 57 9.05 14.44 8.52
CA GLU A 57 10.15 15.36 8.81
C GLU A 57 11.52 14.82 8.40
N GLN A 58 11.68 13.51 8.38
CA GLN A 58 12.93 12.86 8.01
C GLN A 58 13.07 12.58 6.51
N LEU A 59 12.09 12.97 5.70
CA LEU A 59 12.18 12.74 4.26
C LEU A 59 13.31 13.56 3.63
N PRO A 60 14.07 12.97 2.73
CA PRO A 60 15.11 13.70 2.01
C PRO A 60 14.49 14.60 0.94
N VAL A 61 14.97 15.82 0.85
CA VAL A 61 14.52 16.81 -0.13
C VAL A 61 15.75 17.43 -0.77
N THR A 62 15.73 17.63 -2.07
CA THR A 62 16.81 18.30 -2.77
C THR A 62 16.60 19.81 -2.70
N LYS A 63 17.54 20.50 -2.07
CA LYS A 63 17.56 21.95 -2.01
C LYS A 63 18.48 22.45 -3.11
N ILE A 64 17.96 23.34 -3.95
CA ILE A 64 18.72 23.93 -5.05
C ILE A 64 19.06 25.39 -4.70
N THR A 65 20.34 25.68 -4.68
CA THR A 65 20.82 27.05 -4.46
C THR A 65 21.25 27.63 -5.79
N ASN A 66 20.90 28.88 -6.05
CA ASN A 66 21.17 29.59 -7.31
C ASN A 66 20.65 28.81 -8.54
N PRO A 67 19.33 28.53 -8.61
CA PRO A 67 18.79 27.69 -9.67
C PRO A 67 18.96 28.25 -11.08
N THR A 68 19.17 29.55 -11.23
CA THR A 68 19.38 30.16 -12.52
C THR A 68 20.86 30.27 -12.91
N HIS A 69 21.74 29.86 -12.02
CA HIS A 69 23.18 29.85 -12.31
C HIS A 69 23.51 28.67 -13.21
N PRO A 70 24.51 28.79 -14.11
CA PRO A 70 24.93 27.67 -14.97
C PRO A 70 25.30 26.40 -14.19
N ASN A 71 25.79 26.55 -12.97
CA ASN A 71 26.16 25.45 -12.11
C ASN A 71 25.40 25.58 -10.78
N PRO A 72 24.09 25.27 -10.74
CA PRO A 72 23.34 25.35 -9.50
C PRO A 72 23.88 24.31 -8.51
N ILE A 73 23.84 24.67 -7.23
CA ILE A 73 24.29 23.77 -6.18
C ILE A 73 23.07 22.98 -5.69
N GLU A 74 23.15 21.66 -5.78
CA GLU A 74 22.13 20.77 -5.28
C GLU A 74 22.60 20.12 -3.99
N GLU A 75 21.74 20.10 -2.98
CA GLU A 75 22.08 19.58 -1.68
C GLU A 75 20.90 18.80 -1.15
N GLU A 76 21.13 17.60 -0.62
CA GLU A 76 20.08 16.82 0.00
C GLU A 76 19.95 17.24 1.47
N VAL A 77 18.77 17.64 1.87
CA VAL A 77 18.47 18.08 3.24
C VAL A 77 17.22 17.37 3.71
N LEU A 78 16.99 17.37 5.03
CA LEU A 78 15.79 16.78 5.58
C LEU A 78 14.62 17.73 5.39
N TYR A 79 13.44 17.17 5.15
CA TYR A 79 12.22 17.94 4.95
C TYR A 79 11.94 18.89 6.10
N LYS A 80 12.17 18.46 7.34
CA LYS A 80 11.98 19.32 8.52
C LYS A 80 12.77 20.63 8.46
N ASN A 81 13.91 20.63 7.79
CA ASN A 81 14.78 21.82 7.70
C ASN A 81 14.32 22.79 6.60
N CYS A 82 13.37 22.38 5.77
CA CYS A 82 12.83 23.19 4.68
C CYS A 82 11.37 23.61 4.90
N LEU A 83 10.74 23.17 5.96
CA LEU A 83 9.31 23.41 6.17
C LEU A 83 8.95 24.90 6.15
N HIS A 84 9.76 25.73 6.79
CA HIS A 84 9.52 27.16 6.84
C HIS A 84 9.67 27.86 5.47
N ILE A 85 10.39 27.24 4.56
CA ILE A 85 10.55 27.77 3.20
C ILE A 85 9.37 27.31 2.33
N ILE A 86 8.96 26.05 2.51
CA ILE A 86 7.86 25.46 1.72
C ILE A 86 6.52 26.06 2.12
N GLU A 87 6.30 26.24 3.41
CA GLU A 87 5.08 26.85 3.92
C GLU A 87 5.39 27.71 5.16
N PRO A 88 5.51 29.02 4.99
CA PRO A 88 5.79 29.92 6.13
C PRO A 88 4.64 30.06 7.11
N ASP A 89 3.39 29.81 6.69
CA ASP A 89 2.24 29.92 7.58
C ASP A 89 2.13 28.68 8.45
N LYS A 90 2.20 28.86 9.77
CA LYS A 90 2.18 27.75 10.72
C LYS A 90 0.89 26.93 10.68
N LYS A 91 -0.25 27.58 10.50
CA LYS A 91 -1.53 26.87 10.45
C LYS A 91 -1.64 25.99 9.20
N LYS A 92 -1.19 26.52 8.07
CA LYS A 92 -1.19 25.76 6.82
C LYS A 92 -0.19 24.62 6.89
N LEU A 93 0.95 24.86 7.55
CA LEU A 93 1.95 23.82 7.73
C LEU A 93 1.41 22.67 8.56
N GLU A 94 0.76 22.96 9.68
CA GLU A 94 0.16 21.93 10.53
C GLU A 94 -0.89 21.13 9.75
N ALA A 95 -1.70 21.82 8.93
CA ALA A 95 -2.68 21.13 8.08
C ALA A 95 -2.01 20.22 7.05
N LYS A 96 -0.89 20.63 6.45
CA LYS A 96 -0.16 19.82 5.49
C LYS A 96 0.48 18.60 6.14
N MET A 97 0.89 18.70 7.39
CA MET A 97 1.57 17.63 8.11
C MET A 97 0.61 16.67 8.80
N LYS A 98 -0.69 17.00 8.81
CA LYS A 98 -1.67 16.20 9.51
C LYS A 98 -2.24 15.11 8.63
N ASP A 99 -2.53 13.98 9.25
CA ASP A 99 -3.29 12.88 8.63
C ASP A 99 -2.86 12.47 7.22
N LYS A 100 -1.59 12.21 7.03
CA LYS A 100 -1.09 11.62 5.81
C LYS A 100 -1.12 10.10 5.92
N PHE A 101 -1.52 9.45 4.85
CA PHE A 101 -1.65 8.00 4.83
C PHE A 101 -1.01 7.41 3.60
N VAL A 102 -0.50 6.20 3.77
CA VAL A 102 -0.23 5.30 2.66
C VAL A 102 -1.48 4.45 2.55
N THR A 103 -2.04 4.30 1.36
CA THR A 103 -3.23 3.48 1.13
C THR A 103 -2.88 2.30 0.25
N ILE A 104 -3.22 1.10 0.72
CA ILE A 104 -3.03 -0.14 -0.03
C ILE A 104 -4.40 -0.74 -0.26
N SER A 105 -4.78 -0.91 -1.51
CA SER A 105 -6.04 -1.54 -1.89
C SER A 105 -5.74 -2.93 -2.44
N VAL A 106 -6.29 -3.95 -1.81
CA VAL A 106 -6.08 -5.35 -2.19
C VAL A 106 -7.38 -5.89 -2.77
N PHE A 107 -7.32 -6.33 -4.02
CA PHE A 107 -8.48 -6.82 -4.73
C PHE A 107 -8.55 -8.36 -4.70
N GLN A 108 -9.75 -8.88 -4.86
CA GLN A 108 -9.99 -10.31 -4.83
C GLN A 108 -9.13 -11.09 -5.83
N ASN A 109 -8.85 -10.53 -6.98
CA ASN A 109 -8.04 -11.18 -8.01
C ASN A 109 -6.54 -11.15 -7.72
N GLY A 110 -6.13 -10.61 -6.60
CA GLY A 110 -4.71 -10.51 -6.21
C GLY A 110 -4.04 -9.22 -6.65
N LYS A 111 -4.75 -8.33 -7.34
CA LYS A 111 -4.18 -7.05 -7.69
C LYS A 111 -4.08 -6.16 -6.48
N VAL A 112 -3.03 -5.37 -6.42
CA VAL A 112 -2.79 -4.41 -5.34
C VAL A 112 -2.50 -3.05 -5.93
N LEU A 113 -3.21 -2.03 -5.42
CA LEU A 113 -2.92 -0.64 -5.73
C LEU A 113 -2.32 -0.01 -4.50
N PHE A 114 -1.19 0.65 -4.67
CA PHE A 114 -0.46 1.23 -3.56
C PHE A 114 -0.28 2.72 -3.83
N SER A 115 -0.81 3.56 -2.96
CA SER A 115 -0.73 5.02 -3.10
C SER A 115 0.03 5.63 -1.95
N SER A 116 1.00 6.48 -2.25
CA SER A 116 1.81 7.16 -1.25
C SER A 116 2.16 8.57 -1.70
N ILE A 117 2.47 9.42 -0.73
CA ILE A 117 2.86 10.80 -0.99
C ILE A 117 4.33 10.93 -1.38
N ASP A 118 5.13 9.90 -1.14
CA ASP A 118 6.57 9.95 -1.37
C ASP A 118 7.14 8.57 -1.70
N PHE A 119 8.17 8.56 -2.52
CA PHE A 119 8.81 7.32 -2.96
C PHE A 119 9.51 6.57 -1.82
N THR A 120 10.17 7.30 -0.92
CA THR A 120 10.88 6.69 0.21
C THR A 120 9.90 5.98 1.15
N ILE A 121 8.79 6.64 1.45
CA ILE A 121 7.72 6.07 2.27
C ILE A 121 7.09 4.88 1.54
N GLN A 122 6.83 5.01 0.25
CA GLN A 122 6.24 3.95 -0.55
C GLN A 122 7.11 2.69 -0.54
N LYS A 123 8.41 2.85 -0.70
CA LYS A 123 9.36 1.74 -0.71
C LYS A 123 9.39 1.03 0.65
N LYS A 124 9.39 1.79 1.73
CA LYS A 124 9.37 1.27 3.10
C LYS A 124 8.14 0.40 3.35
N TYR A 125 6.96 0.95 3.02
CA TYR A 125 5.71 0.25 3.27
C TYR A 125 5.42 -0.87 2.25
N TYR A 126 5.99 -0.78 1.06
CA TYR A 126 5.93 -1.87 0.10
C TYR A 126 6.64 -3.11 0.66
N SER A 127 7.86 -2.95 1.19
CA SER A 127 8.60 -4.05 1.80
C SER A 127 7.84 -4.62 3.00
N TRP A 128 7.30 -3.75 3.83
CA TRP A 128 6.48 -4.16 4.97
C TRP A 128 5.26 -4.98 4.53
N PHE A 129 4.58 -4.51 3.49
CA PHE A 129 3.38 -5.18 2.99
C PHE A 129 3.69 -6.56 2.41
N ILE A 130 4.76 -6.66 1.62
CA ILE A 130 5.17 -7.94 1.03
C ILE A 130 5.52 -8.95 2.14
N ASP A 131 6.25 -8.52 3.17
CA ASP A 131 6.58 -9.38 4.29
C ASP A 131 5.33 -9.83 5.05
N LEU A 132 4.38 -8.93 5.23
CA LEU A 132 3.11 -9.24 5.88
C LEU A 132 2.33 -10.29 5.09
N ILE A 133 2.18 -10.08 3.79
CA ILE A 133 1.44 -11.01 2.93
C ILE A 133 2.12 -12.38 2.92
N ALA A 134 3.43 -12.44 2.88
CA ALA A 134 4.17 -13.70 2.94
C ALA A 134 3.86 -14.47 4.24
N LYS A 135 3.66 -13.78 5.35
CA LYS A 135 3.35 -14.42 6.63
C LYS A 135 1.94 -14.95 6.71
N ILE A 136 0.99 -14.29 6.07
CA ILE A 136 -0.43 -14.65 6.21
C ILE A 136 -1.02 -15.30 4.97
N GLU A 137 -0.19 -15.59 3.97
CA GLU A 137 -0.67 -16.10 2.68
C GLU A 137 -1.62 -17.29 2.80
N HIS A 138 -1.30 -18.27 3.63
CA HIS A 138 -2.15 -19.43 3.80
C HIS A 138 -3.50 -19.08 4.41
N ASP A 139 -3.57 -18.04 5.22
CA ASP A 139 -4.78 -17.69 5.94
C ASP A 139 -5.75 -16.86 5.08
N ILE A 140 -5.27 -16.33 3.95
CA ILE A 140 -6.05 -15.42 3.13
C ILE A 140 -6.40 -15.96 1.75
N LYS A 141 -5.90 -17.11 1.38
CA LYS A 141 -6.27 -17.75 0.13
C LYS A 141 -7.65 -18.38 0.23
N PRO A 142 -8.40 -18.42 -0.87
CA PRO A 142 -9.67 -19.15 -0.87
C PRO A 142 -9.41 -20.62 -0.54
N PRO A 143 -10.39 -21.31 0.08
CA PRO A 143 -10.25 -22.73 0.36
C PRO A 143 -9.97 -23.50 -0.93
N VAL A 144 -9.03 -24.43 -0.84
CA VAL A 144 -8.75 -25.30 -1.99
C VAL A 144 -9.84 -26.34 -2.05
N LEU A 145 -10.58 -26.33 -3.13
CA LEU A 145 -11.60 -27.35 -3.33
C LEU A 145 -10.94 -28.66 -3.70
N PRO A 146 -11.52 -29.78 -3.27
CA PRO A 146 -10.98 -31.07 -3.64
C PRO A 146 -11.02 -31.20 -5.17
N LYS A 147 -9.98 -31.81 -5.71
CA LYS A 147 -9.98 -32.01 -7.14
C LYS A 147 -11.05 -32.98 -7.47
N LYS A 148 -11.84 -32.66 -8.48
CA LYS A 148 -12.79 -33.58 -8.99
C LYS A 148 -12.19 -34.26 -10.19
N THR A 149 -12.27 -35.56 -10.18
CA THR A 149 -11.91 -36.30 -11.36
C THR A 149 -13.17 -36.40 -12.16
N PHE A 150 -13.19 -35.80 -13.30
CA PHE A 150 -14.34 -35.91 -14.11
C PHE A 150 -14.24 -37.16 -14.92
N LEU A 151 -15.33 -37.83 -15.00
CA LEU A 151 -15.42 -38.85 -15.90
C LEU A 151 -15.74 -38.18 -17.12
N VAL A 152 -14.79 -37.93 -17.84
CA VAL A 152 -14.98 -37.15 -18.90
C VAL A 152 -15.64 -37.88 -19.92
N GLY A 153 -16.64 -37.40 -20.34
CA GLY A 153 -17.16 -37.83 -21.53
C GLY A 153 -16.13 -37.52 -22.55
N LYS A 154 -16.14 -38.17 -23.64
CA LYS A 154 -15.12 -37.96 -24.44
C LYS A 154 -14.95 -36.64 -24.84
N ASN A 155 -15.94 -35.93 -24.94
CA ASN A 155 -15.80 -34.63 -25.44
C ASN A 155 -15.32 -33.70 -24.47
N SER A 156 -15.35 -33.94 -23.27
CA SER A 156 -14.87 -32.97 -22.35
C SER A 156 -13.51 -33.27 -21.91
N GLN A 157 -12.94 -34.24 -22.54
CA GLN A 157 -11.75 -34.54 -22.12
C GLN A 157 -10.87 -33.54 -22.07
N LYS A 158 -10.91 -32.62 -22.83
CA LYS A 158 -10.05 -31.64 -22.78
C LYS A 158 -10.20 -30.87 -21.60
N SER A 159 -11.23 -30.71 -21.08
CA SER A 159 -11.35 -29.81 -20.00
C SER A 159 -11.27 -30.56 -18.77
N LYS A 160 -10.93 -31.79 -18.88
CA LYS A 160 -10.97 -32.45 -17.80
C LYS A 160 -10.27 -32.09 -16.71
N LEU A 161 -9.39 -31.56 -16.63
CA LEU A 161 -8.74 -31.35 -15.57
C LEU A 161 -8.89 -30.26 -15.03
N MET A 162 -9.21 -30.11 -14.17
CA MET A 162 -9.33 -29.05 -13.61
C MET A 162 -8.86 -29.05 -12.45
N ILE A 163 -8.51 -28.29 -11.92
CA ILE A 163 -7.88 -28.20 -10.79
C ILE A 163 -8.38 -27.27 -9.93
#